data_7b0f042ca5a476ce907a0f95cc2aae93
#
_entry.id   7b0f042ca5a476ce907a0f95cc2aae93
#
_cell.length_a   1.000
_cell.length_b   1.000
_cell.length_c   1.000
_cell.angle_alpha   90.00
_cell.angle_beta   90.00
_cell.angle_gamma   90.00
#
_symmetry.space_group_name_H-M   'P 1'
#
loop_
_entity.id
_entity.type
_entity.pdbx_description
1 polymer ?
#
loop_
_entity_poly.entity_id
_entity_poly.type
_entity_poly.pdbx_seq_one_letter_code
_entity_poly.pdbx_strand_id
1 'polypeptide(L)'
;MNITQEQLNFLEVQKISLDKIFDATGLSKTEYHQIMREADKIIAIGVTPCAKFSHSMRTRNGHCVQCNTASIAFLERHYDKGYIYIAGSKKEEVVKVGFASDINNREQSLNDEGYGEINDWKIIFQVMCKNAGKIEFNTHKKLNKYLTNRNYLKNNKRNECYEIFSCSYSLAKKTLDKNIGDTKNIKKSFENLPIVDDYEFDNIIGGLKRVIPTKKTFERAKPIIRKSNIVKKETYNKTKVKIETNKTSESLKQKTKKNEKPLSIWMVPLFFIVFFALIKTCAMN
;
A
#
# COMPACT_ATOMS: atom_id res chain seq x y z
N MET A 1 0.92 33.20 11.69
CA MET A 1 0.23 32.14 10.93
C MET A 1 -1.20 32.55 10.73
N ASN A 2 -1.60 32.87 9.51
CA ASN A 2 -2.97 33.32 9.18
C ASN A 2 -3.80 32.09 8.77
N ILE A 3 -4.58 31.56 9.71
CA ILE A 3 -5.50 30.45 9.45
C ILE A 3 -6.90 31.02 9.33
N THR A 4 -7.63 30.74 8.26
CA THR A 4 -9.03 31.13 8.10
C THR A 4 -9.95 30.31 9.00
N GLN A 5 -11.15 30.84 9.30
CA GLN A 5 -12.12 30.08 10.11
C GLN A 5 -12.53 28.78 9.46
N GLU A 6 -12.65 28.75 8.14
CA GLU A 6 -12.93 27.52 7.39
C GLU A 6 -11.82 26.47 7.57
N GLN A 7 -10.56 26.90 7.51
CA GLN A 7 -9.41 26.01 7.75
C GLN A 7 -9.39 25.50 9.19
N LEU A 8 -9.66 26.35 10.18
CA LEU A 8 -9.77 25.94 11.59
C LEU A 8 -10.85 24.89 11.79
N ASN A 9 -12.05 25.14 11.27
CA ASN A 9 -13.16 24.17 11.35
C ASN A 9 -12.80 22.84 10.71
N PHE A 10 -12.13 22.88 9.56
CA PHE A 10 -11.66 21.64 8.90
C PHE A 10 -10.65 20.87 9.75
N LEU A 11 -9.67 21.57 10.33
CA LEU A 11 -8.64 20.94 11.18
C LEU A 11 -9.27 20.33 12.44
N GLU A 12 -10.23 21.01 13.05
CA GLU A 12 -10.97 20.52 14.22
C GLU A 12 -11.77 19.24 13.89
N VAL A 13 -12.54 19.26 12.79
CA VAL A 13 -13.31 18.09 12.32
C VAL A 13 -12.38 16.90 12.04
N GLN A 14 -11.21 17.14 11.48
CA GLN A 14 -10.21 16.11 11.22
C GLN A 14 -9.34 15.78 12.45
N LYS A 15 -9.55 16.45 13.59
CA LYS A 15 -8.78 16.28 14.85
C LYS A 15 -7.28 16.50 14.71
N ILE A 16 -6.90 17.44 13.83
CA ILE A 16 -5.50 17.76 13.54
C ILE A 16 -5.04 18.88 14.46
N SER A 17 -3.99 18.62 15.23
CA SER A 17 -3.40 19.61 16.12
C SER A 17 -2.64 20.69 15.35
N LEU A 18 -2.72 21.95 15.84
CA LEU A 18 -2.07 23.10 15.20
C LEU A 18 -0.55 23.03 15.19
N ASP A 19 0.05 22.27 16.10
CA ASP A 19 1.50 22.02 16.09
C ASP A 19 1.98 21.25 14.86
N LYS A 20 1.08 20.56 14.15
CA LYS A 20 1.35 19.85 12.89
C LYS A 20 1.22 20.73 11.65
N ILE A 21 0.80 21.99 11.81
CA ILE A 21 0.58 22.91 10.70
C ILE A 21 1.84 23.75 10.45
N PHE A 22 2.09 24.05 9.19
CA PHE A 22 3.18 24.87 8.71
C PHE A 22 2.66 26.04 7.85
N ASP A 23 3.10 27.25 8.15
CA ASP A 23 2.81 28.42 7.32
C ASP A 23 3.84 28.50 6.18
N ALA A 24 3.38 28.25 4.97
CA ALA A 24 4.20 28.22 3.76
C ALA A 24 4.07 29.50 2.93
N THR A 25 3.50 30.57 3.51
CA THR A 25 3.30 31.84 2.82
C THR A 25 4.63 32.39 2.29
N GLY A 26 4.68 32.69 1.00
CA GLY A 26 5.87 33.20 0.33
C GLY A 26 6.93 32.16 -0.04
N LEU A 27 6.74 30.89 0.31
CA LEU A 27 7.68 29.82 -0.03
C LEU A 27 7.30 29.09 -1.32
N SER A 28 8.30 28.70 -2.08
CA SER A 28 8.10 27.80 -3.22
C SER A 28 7.70 26.38 -2.75
N LYS A 29 7.11 25.62 -3.66
CA LYS A 29 6.72 24.23 -3.39
C LYS A 29 7.88 23.36 -2.90
N THR A 30 9.05 23.53 -3.47
CA THR A 30 10.25 22.75 -3.11
C THR A 30 10.72 23.10 -1.71
N GLU A 31 10.78 24.39 -1.38
CA GLU A 31 11.23 24.88 -0.08
C GLU A 31 10.32 24.41 1.05
N TYR A 32 9.00 24.68 0.96
CA TYR A 32 8.12 24.26 2.06
C TYR A 32 8.04 22.75 2.22
N HIS A 33 8.13 21.96 1.16
CA HIS A 33 8.17 20.50 1.27
C HIS A 33 9.41 20.01 2.02
N GLN A 34 10.55 20.64 1.83
CA GLN A 34 11.77 20.31 2.55
C GLN A 34 11.66 20.67 4.02
N ILE A 35 11.31 21.92 4.32
CA ILE A 35 11.18 22.44 5.69
C ILE A 35 10.15 21.60 6.49
N MET A 36 9.00 21.30 5.89
CA MET A 36 7.97 20.49 6.55
C MET A 36 8.46 19.07 6.92
N ARG A 37 9.34 18.46 6.08
CA ARG A 37 9.91 17.15 6.39
C ARG A 37 10.88 17.21 7.56
N GLU A 38 11.68 18.26 7.62
CA GLU A 38 12.67 18.49 8.69
C GLU A 38 11.99 18.82 10.02
N ALA A 39 10.94 19.66 9.97
CA ALA A 39 10.16 20.09 11.13
C ALA A 39 9.01 19.15 11.52
N ASP A 40 8.91 17.95 10.90
CA ASP A 40 7.83 16.99 11.12
C ASP A 40 6.40 17.57 10.99
N LYS A 41 6.21 18.59 10.15
CA LYS A 41 4.90 19.17 9.84
C LYS A 41 4.17 18.34 8.78
N ILE A 42 2.86 18.26 8.86
CA ILE A 42 2.07 17.41 7.96
C ILE A 42 1.20 18.19 6.99
N ILE A 43 0.72 19.37 7.37
CA ILE A 43 -0.14 20.23 6.55
C ILE A 43 0.48 21.62 6.42
N ALA A 44 0.57 22.12 5.19
CA ALA A 44 0.93 23.49 4.86
C ALA A 44 -0.34 24.32 4.61
N ILE A 45 -0.35 25.55 5.11
CA ILE A 45 -1.28 26.64 4.76
C ILE A 45 -0.53 27.73 4.01
N GLY A 46 -1.25 28.72 3.45
CA GLY A 46 -0.62 29.80 2.69
C GLY A 46 -0.02 29.34 1.35
N VAL A 47 -0.44 28.19 0.86
CA VAL A 47 0.04 27.59 -0.39
C VAL A 47 -0.86 27.94 -1.57
N THR A 48 -0.34 27.77 -2.79
CA THR A 48 -1.13 27.95 -4.03
C THR A 48 -2.43 27.13 -3.96
N PRO A 49 -3.60 27.76 -4.18
CA PRO A 49 -4.90 27.09 -4.15
C PRO A 49 -4.97 25.90 -5.09
N CYS A 50 -5.78 24.90 -4.76
CA CYS A 50 -5.97 23.76 -5.63
C CYS A 50 -6.87 24.13 -6.82
N ALA A 51 -6.56 23.62 -8.01
CA ALA A 51 -7.29 23.92 -9.24
C ALA A 51 -8.76 23.50 -9.21
N LYS A 52 -9.14 22.54 -8.34
CA LYS A 52 -10.50 22.00 -8.33
C LYS A 52 -11.49 22.86 -7.55
N PHE A 53 -11.11 23.32 -6.36
CA PHE A 53 -12.01 24.01 -5.43
C PHE A 53 -11.32 25.16 -4.67
N SER A 54 -10.20 25.66 -5.14
CA SER A 54 -9.43 26.75 -4.55
C SER A 54 -9.00 26.56 -3.09
N HIS A 55 -8.99 25.32 -2.59
CA HIS A 55 -8.51 25.03 -1.25
C HIS A 55 -7.02 25.32 -1.12
N SER A 56 -6.61 25.91 -0.01
CA SER A 56 -5.23 26.37 0.24
C SER A 56 -4.49 25.60 1.33
N MET A 57 -4.92 24.36 1.62
CA MET A 57 -4.23 23.45 2.51
C MET A 57 -3.68 22.24 1.76
N ARG A 58 -2.39 21.92 1.95
CA ARG A 58 -1.74 20.80 1.29
C ARG A 58 -0.92 19.96 2.25
N THR A 59 -0.82 18.67 1.97
CA THR A 59 0.14 17.80 2.65
C THR A 59 1.57 18.19 2.28
N ARG A 60 2.56 17.77 3.06
CA ARG A 60 3.99 17.88 2.72
C ARG A 60 4.38 17.15 1.41
N ASN A 61 3.47 16.39 0.80
CA ASN A 61 3.65 15.76 -0.52
C ASN A 61 2.90 16.52 -1.62
N GLY A 62 2.25 17.65 -1.29
CA GLY A 62 1.58 18.55 -2.23
C GLY A 62 0.13 18.18 -2.55
N HIS A 63 -0.45 17.15 -1.91
CA HIS A 63 -1.87 16.80 -2.11
C HIS A 63 -2.78 17.77 -1.36
N CYS A 64 -3.88 18.18 -1.99
CA CYS A 64 -4.90 18.96 -1.32
C CYS A 64 -5.62 18.11 -0.26
N VAL A 65 -5.55 18.50 1.00
CA VAL A 65 -6.11 17.73 2.13
C VAL A 65 -7.63 17.78 2.17
N GLN A 66 -8.24 18.87 1.70
CA GLN A 66 -9.69 19.03 1.67
C GLN A 66 -10.33 18.24 0.51
N CYS A 67 -9.61 18.05 -0.62
CA CYS A 67 -10.09 17.20 -1.71
C CYS A 67 -9.90 15.71 -1.43
N ASN A 68 -8.90 15.34 -0.63
CA ASN A 68 -8.56 13.94 -0.32
C ASN A 68 -8.09 13.80 1.13
N THR A 69 -9.03 13.56 2.02
CA THR A 69 -8.76 13.37 3.47
C THR A 69 -8.02 12.09 3.78
N ALA A 70 -8.04 11.08 2.90
CA ALA A 70 -7.28 9.85 3.11
C ALA A 70 -5.76 10.10 3.22
N SER A 71 -5.26 11.17 2.59
CA SER A 71 -3.86 11.59 2.71
C SER A 71 -3.49 12.04 4.13
N ILE A 72 -4.46 12.53 4.91
CA ILE A 72 -4.28 12.92 6.31
C ILE A 72 -4.11 11.68 7.18
N ALA A 73 -5.04 10.71 7.07
CA ALA A 73 -4.98 9.46 7.82
C ALA A 73 -3.65 8.71 7.59
N PHE A 74 -3.14 8.74 6.34
CA PHE A 74 -1.82 8.19 6.05
C PHE A 74 -0.70 8.92 6.80
N LEU A 75 -0.74 10.27 6.82
CA LEU A 75 0.29 11.07 7.50
C LEU A 75 0.20 10.95 9.02
N GLU A 76 -1.01 10.90 9.58
CA GLU A 76 -1.22 10.68 11.01
C GLU A 76 -0.64 9.33 11.44
N ARG A 77 -1.01 8.24 10.73
CA ARG A 77 -0.42 6.91 10.97
C ARG A 77 1.11 6.94 10.98
N HIS A 78 1.72 7.81 10.19
CA HIS A 78 3.17 7.94 10.09
C HIS A 78 3.81 8.42 11.40
N TYR A 79 3.10 9.26 12.19
CA TYR A 79 3.58 9.82 13.46
C TYR A 79 2.97 9.16 14.69
N ASP A 80 2.00 8.29 14.50
CA ASP A 80 1.33 7.63 15.61
C ASP A 80 2.28 6.74 16.42
N LYS A 81 1.93 6.65 17.69
CA LYS A 81 2.48 5.64 18.58
C LYS A 81 1.82 4.31 18.26
N GLY A 82 2.62 3.26 18.14
CA GLY A 82 2.11 1.93 17.89
C GLY A 82 3.20 0.88 17.94
N TYR A 83 2.84 -0.31 17.54
CA TYR A 83 3.75 -1.43 17.44
C TYR A 83 4.34 -1.53 16.04
N ILE A 84 5.65 -1.70 15.97
CA ILE A 84 6.30 -2.24 14.80
C ILE A 84 6.61 -3.69 15.11
N TYR A 85 6.34 -4.58 14.18
CA TYR A 85 6.57 -6.01 14.36
C TYR A 85 7.33 -6.59 13.18
N ILE A 86 8.04 -7.67 13.44
CA ILE A 86 8.60 -8.56 12.41
C ILE A 86 7.87 -9.88 12.54
N ALA A 87 7.19 -10.29 11.47
CA ALA A 87 6.60 -11.61 11.35
C ALA A 87 7.36 -12.40 10.29
N GLY A 88 7.48 -13.71 10.46
CA GLY A 88 8.11 -14.61 9.51
C GLY A 88 7.17 -15.72 9.06
N SER A 89 7.36 -16.19 7.83
CA SER A 89 6.82 -17.43 7.31
C SER A 89 7.97 -18.40 7.09
N LYS A 90 7.92 -19.54 7.79
CA LYS A 90 8.93 -20.59 7.65
C LYS A 90 8.79 -21.36 6.34
N LYS A 91 7.55 -21.54 5.87
CA LYS A 91 7.27 -22.23 4.61
C LYS A 91 7.79 -21.46 3.40
N GLU A 92 7.60 -20.14 3.42
CA GLU A 92 7.93 -19.27 2.30
C GLU A 92 9.31 -18.61 2.42
N GLU A 93 10.00 -18.79 3.56
CA GLU A 93 11.32 -18.22 3.87
C GLU A 93 11.36 -16.70 3.63
N VAL A 94 10.38 -16.01 4.18
CA VAL A 94 10.25 -14.55 4.08
C VAL A 94 9.93 -13.93 5.43
N VAL A 95 10.27 -12.66 5.58
CA VAL A 95 9.87 -11.85 6.73
C VAL A 95 9.02 -10.67 6.26
N LYS A 96 8.11 -10.26 7.13
CA LYS A 96 7.32 -9.04 7.00
C LYS A 96 7.69 -8.08 8.11
N VAL A 97 7.92 -6.82 7.77
CA VAL A 97 7.96 -5.72 8.73
C VAL A 97 6.66 -4.95 8.62
N GLY A 98 5.96 -4.73 9.73
CA GLY A 98 4.65 -4.08 9.70
C GLY A 98 4.38 -3.22 10.92
N PHE A 99 3.40 -2.32 10.78
CA PHE A 99 2.84 -1.49 11.85
C PHE A 99 1.48 -2.03 12.29
N ALA A 100 1.20 -1.91 13.59
CA ALA A 100 -0.12 -2.14 14.16
C ALA A 100 -0.37 -1.15 15.31
N SER A 101 -1.60 -0.62 15.40
CA SER A 101 -2.04 0.15 16.58
C SER A 101 -2.25 -0.78 17.79
N ASP A 102 -2.76 -1.98 17.53
CA ASP A 102 -2.86 -3.09 18.47
C ASP A 102 -2.21 -4.35 17.89
N ILE A 103 -1.42 -5.02 18.68
CA ILE A 103 -0.64 -6.21 18.28
C ILE A 103 -1.33 -7.53 18.65
N ASN A 104 -2.29 -7.52 19.58
CA ASN A 104 -2.80 -8.74 20.22
C ASN A 104 -3.35 -9.78 19.22
N ASN A 105 -4.07 -9.36 18.19
CA ASN A 105 -4.66 -10.28 17.20
C ASN A 105 -3.96 -10.19 15.84
N ARG A 106 -2.78 -9.55 15.77
CA ARG A 106 -2.16 -9.25 14.48
C ARG A 106 -1.66 -10.49 13.74
N GLU A 107 -1.08 -11.43 14.46
CA GLU A 107 -0.63 -12.71 13.90
C GLU A 107 -1.79 -13.47 13.28
N GLN A 108 -2.89 -13.62 14.03
CA GLN A 108 -4.09 -14.27 13.55
C GLN A 108 -4.67 -13.56 12.34
N SER A 109 -4.81 -12.23 12.38
CA SER A 109 -5.32 -11.45 11.24
C SER A 109 -4.50 -11.63 9.97
N LEU A 110 -3.17 -11.73 10.06
CA LEU A 110 -2.31 -11.97 8.91
C LEU A 110 -2.59 -13.33 8.26
N ASN A 111 -2.80 -14.37 9.08
CA ASN A 111 -3.07 -15.72 8.64
C ASN A 111 -4.49 -15.86 8.08
N ASP A 112 -5.49 -15.29 8.76
CA ASP A 112 -6.89 -15.32 8.33
C ASP A 112 -7.12 -14.55 7.03
N GLU A 113 -6.41 -13.42 6.84
CA GLU A 113 -6.42 -12.65 5.59
C GLU A 113 -5.61 -13.34 4.47
N GLY A 114 -4.81 -14.36 4.78
CA GLY A 114 -3.87 -14.96 3.81
C GLY A 114 -2.92 -13.92 3.23
N TYR A 115 -2.38 -13.02 4.08
CA TYR A 115 -1.58 -11.88 3.62
C TYR A 115 -0.34 -12.33 2.82
N GLY A 116 -0.27 -11.96 1.54
CA GLY A 116 0.78 -12.38 0.63
C GLY A 116 0.62 -13.84 0.15
N GLU A 117 -0.60 -14.41 0.22
CA GLU A 117 -0.90 -15.83 -0.05
C GLU A 117 -0.15 -16.76 0.95
N ILE A 118 0.03 -16.30 2.20
CA ILE A 118 0.75 -16.98 3.27
C ILE A 118 -0.19 -17.16 4.48
N ASN A 119 -0.15 -18.33 5.11
CA ASN A 119 -1.01 -18.69 6.23
C ASN A 119 -0.26 -19.26 7.46
N ASP A 120 1.06 -19.09 7.51
CA ASP A 120 1.94 -19.55 8.60
C ASP A 120 2.75 -18.41 9.21
N TRP A 121 2.21 -17.18 9.17
CA TRP A 121 2.84 -16.03 9.80
C TRP A 121 2.97 -16.22 11.30
N LYS A 122 4.19 -15.98 11.83
CA LYS A 122 4.51 -15.92 13.26
C LYS A 122 5.14 -14.58 13.59
N ILE A 123 4.66 -13.90 14.63
CA ILE A 123 5.31 -12.68 15.12
C ILE A 123 6.53 -13.09 15.93
N ILE A 124 7.71 -12.71 15.44
CA ILE A 124 9.01 -13.03 16.05
C ILE A 124 9.45 -11.88 16.97
N PHE A 125 9.20 -10.65 16.54
CA PHE A 125 9.59 -9.44 17.26
C PHE A 125 8.49 -8.39 17.21
N GLN A 126 8.35 -7.65 18.30
CA GLN A 126 7.49 -6.46 18.34
C GLN A 126 8.06 -5.40 19.28
N VAL A 127 7.85 -4.14 18.94
CA VAL A 127 8.27 -3.00 19.73
C VAL A 127 7.25 -1.87 19.67
N MET A 128 6.86 -1.35 20.82
CA MET A 128 6.00 -0.17 20.90
C MET A 128 6.87 1.10 20.95
N CYS A 129 6.69 1.98 19.98
CA CYS A 129 7.44 3.23 19.88
C CYS A 129 6.59 4.39 19.35
N LYS A 130 7.10 5.61 19.49
CA LYS A 130 6.56 6.80 18.82
C LYS A 130 7.01 6.79 17.35
N ASN A 131 6.24 7.48 16.50
CA ASN A 131 6.53 7.56 15.06
C ASN A 131 6.68 6.18 14.39
N ALA A 132 5.91 5.21 14.84
CA ALA A 132 6.03 3.82 14.42
C ALA A 132 5.87 3.65 12.90
N GLY A 133 4.91 4.34 12.27
CA GLY A 133 4.75 4.30 10.82
C GLY A 133 5.94 4.92 10.06
N LYS A 134 6.59 5.97 10.62
CA LYS A 134 7.82 6.54 10.02
C LYS A 134 8.98 5.54 10.05
N ILE A 135 9.12 4.85 11.18
CA ILE A 135 10.17 3.84 11.35
C ILE A 135 9.93 2.63 10.43
N GLU A 136 8.68 2.14 10.35
CA GLU A 136 8.25 1.11 9.41
C GLU A 136 8.64 1.50 7.97
N PHE A 137 8.19 2.67 7.51
CA PHE A 137 8.47 3.16 6.15
C PHE A 137 9.97 3.25 5.85
N ASN A 138 10.76 3.79 6.77
CA ASN A 138 12.21 3.89 6.60
C ASN A 138 12.88 2.51 6.57
N THR A 139 12.36 1.55 7.34
CA THR A 139 12.83 0.16 7.34
C THR A 139 12.53 -0.51 6.00
N HIS A 140 11.31 -0.37 5.48
CA HIS A 140 10.95 -0.86 4.15
C HIS A 140 11.85 -0.30 3.06
N LYS A 141 12.10 1.02 3.09
CA LYS A 141 13.00 1.67 2.12
C LYS A 141 14.41 1.05 2.11
N LYS A 142 14.96 0.71 3.29
CA LYS A 142 16.28 0.08 3.40
C LYS A 142 16.26 -1.41 3.02
N LEU A 143 15.14 -2.09 3.20
CA LEU A 143 14.96 -3.50 2.84
C LEU A 143 14.48 -3.68 1.40
N ASN A 144 14.19 -2.62 0.65
CA ASN A 144 13.54 -2.66 -0.68
C ASN A 144 14.22 -3.61 -1.68
N LYS A 145 15.54 -3.77 -1.61
CA LYS A 145 16.27 -4.70 -2.49
C LYS A 145 15.93 -6.18 -2.25
N TYR A 146 15.33 -6.51 -1.11
CA TYR A 146 14.87 -7.85 -0.75
C TYR A 146 13.35 -8.02 -0.92
N LEU A 147 12.66 -6.99 -1.42
CA LEU A 147 11.21 -7.02 -1.60
C LEU A 147 10.79 -8.17 -2.51
N THR A 148 9.74 -8.87 -2.11
CA THR A 148 9.12 -9.94 -2.91
C THR A 148 7.91 -9.40 -3.66
N ASN A 149 7.68 -9.89 -4.88
CA ASN A 149 6.48 -9.58 -5.64
C ASN A 149 5.36 -10.55 -5.26
N ARG A 150 4.59 -10.21 -4.22
CA ARG A 150 3.46 -11.02 -3.74
C ARG A 150 2.17 -10.23 -3.80
N ASN A 151 1.08 -10.97 -3.90
CA ASN A 151 -0.28 -10.42 -3.88
C ASN A 151 -1.12 -11.20 -2.89
N TYR A 152 -2.30 -10.69 -2.55
CA TYR A 152 -3.31 -11.40 -1.80
C TYR A 152 -4.71 -10.87 -2.17
N LEU A 153 -5.73 -11.67 -1.91
CA LEU A 153 -7.11 -11.30 -2.14
C LEU A 153 -7.68 -10.64 -0.88
N LYS A 154 -8.19 -9.42 -1.01
CA LYS A 154 -8.95 -8.75 0.05
C LYS A 154 -10.22 -8.16 -0.55
N ASN A 155 -11.37 -8.53 -0.01
CA ASN A 155 -12.68 -8.11 -0.53
C ASN A 155 -12.84 -8.37 -2.04
N ASN A 156 -12.44 -9.55 -2.51
CA ASN A 156 -12.44 -9.96 -3.93
C ASN A 156 -11.59 -9.08 -4.86
N LYS A 157 -10.66 -8.28 -4.30
CA LYS A 157 -9.70 -7.50 -5.06
C LYS A 157 -8.29 -8.01 -4.81
N ARG A 158 -7.51 -8.15 -5.89
CA ARG A 158 -6.09 -8.47 -5.80
C ARG A 158 -5.33 -7.23 -5.36
N ASN A 159 -4.58 -7.36 -4.27
CA ASN A 159 -3.76 -6.30 -3.70
C ASN A 159 -2.29 -6.74 -3.70
N GLU A 160 -1.39 -5.82 -4.03
CA GLU A 160 0.05 -6.06 -3.99
C GLU A 160 0.59 -5.87 -2.56
N CYS A 161 1.61 -6.66 -2.21
CA CYS A 161 2.29 -6.61 -0.92
C CYS A 161 3.64 -5.92 -1.07
N TYR A 162 3.85 -4.80 -0.36
CA TYR A 162 5.09 -4.02 -0.37
C TYR A 162 5.88 -4.12 0.94
N GLU A 163 5.58 -5.12 1.78
CA GLU A 163 6.07 -5.23 3.15
C GLU A 163 6.66 -6.61 3.45
N ILE A 164 6.84 -7.46 2.42
CA ILE A 164 7.37 -8.83 2.53
C ILE A 164 8.73 -8.90 1.86
N PHE A 165 9.71 -9.41 2.59
CA PHE A 165 11.11 -9.39 2.19
C PHE A 165 11.73 -10.78 2.27
N SER A 166 12.47 -11.19 1.22
CA SER A 166 13.27 -12.42 1.17
C SER A 166 14.62 -12.16 1.85
N CYS A 167 14.59 -12.10 3.18
CA CYS A 167 15.80 -11.89 3.97
C CYS A 167 15.68 -12.54 5.36
N SER A 168 16.82 -12.71 6.02
CA SER A 168 16.88 -13.23 7.38
C SER A 168 16.20 -12.31 8.39
N TYR A 169 15.71 -12.89 9.49
CA TYR A 169 15.23 -12.15 10.63
C TYR A 169 16.30 -11.18 11.16
N SER A 170 17.53 -11.64 11.34
CA SER A 170 18.65 -10.82 11.83
C SER A 170 18.89 -9.58 10.98
N LEU A 171 18.79 -9.68 9.64
CA LEU A 171 18.93 -8.52 8.77
C LEU A 171 17.78 -7.54 8.93
N ALA A 172 16.54 -8.05 8.97
CA ALA A 172 15.35 -7.22 9.17
C ALA A 172 15.40 -6.51 10.53
N LYS A 173 15.73 -7.24 11.61
CA LYS A 173 15.87 -6.72 12.97
C LYS A 173 16.95 -5.64 13.07
N LYS A 174 18.15 -5.92 12.57
CA LYS A 174 19.26 -4.95 12.53
C LYS A 174 18.91 -3.68 11.77
N THR A 175 18.16 -3.81 10.69
CA THR A 175 17.70 -2.66 9.90
C THR A 175 16.65 -1.85 10.64
N LEU A 176 15.73 -2.52 11.32
CA LEU A 176 14.71 -1.91 12.15
C LEU A 176 15.34 -1.15 13.33
N ASP A 177 16.25 -1.79 14.07
CA ASP A 177 16.91 -1.19 15.24
C ASP A 177 17.66 0.10 14.88
N LYS A 178 18.35 0.13 13.74
CA LYS A 178 19.00 1.35 13.23
C LYS A 178 18.02 2.50 12.95
N ASN A 179 16.75 2.19 12.62
CA ASN A 179 15.73 3.20 12.35
C ASN A 179 14.99 3.63 13.60
N ILE A 180 14.91 2.79 14.62
CA ILE A 180 14.35 3.14 15.94
C ILE A 180 15.26 4.16 16.62
N GLY A 181 16.59 4.03 16.48
CA GLY A 181 17.56 4.93 17.09
C GLY A 181 17.57 4.81 18.62
N ASP A 182 17.53 5.96 19.31
CA ASP A 182 17.60 6.02 20.77
C ASP A 182 16.50 5.19 21.44
N THR A 183 16.88 4.37 22.39
CA THR A 183 16.00 3.54 23.25
C THR A 183 14.97 4.35 24.04
N LYS A 184 15.16 5.66 24.21
CA LYS A 184 14.19 6.59 24.84
C LYS A 184 12.81 6.59 24.15
N ASN A 185 12.74 6.18 22.89
CA ASN A 185 11.50 6.06 22.13
C ASN A 185 10.77 4.73 22.34
N ILE A 186 11.44 3.74 22.92
CA ILE A 186 10.91 2.39 23.14
C ILE A 186 10.14 2.39 24.46
N LYS A 187 8.87 1.94 24.42
CA LYS A 187 8.08 1.74 25.65
C LYS A 187 8.00 0.28 26.09
N LYS A 188 7.95 -0.64 25.13
CA LYS A 188 7.83 -2.08 25.36
C LYS A 188 8.36 -2.82 24.15
N SER A 189 9.22 -3.79 24.36
CA SER A 189 9.70 -4.71 23.31
C SER A 189 9.51 -6.15 23.75
N PHE A 190 9.30 -7.02 22.78
CA PHE A 190 9.22 -8.47 22.97
C PHE A 190 9.90 -9.14 21.78
N GLU A 191 10.69 -10.17 22.05
CA GLU A 191 11.35 -11.01 21.05
C GLU A 191 11.15 -12.47 21.43
N ASN A 192 10.70 -13.27 20.49
CA ASN A 192 10.45 -14.69 20.70
C ASN A 192 11.74 -15.49 20.43
N LEU A 193 12.68 -15.42 21.35
CA LEU A 193 14.00 -16.03 21.23
C LEU A 193 13.98 -17.52 20.84
N PRO A 194 13.08 -18.39 21.38
CA PRO A 194 13.06 -19.81 21.03
C PRO A 194 12.87 -20.13 19.56
N ILE A 195 12.31 -19.21 18.76
CA ILE A 195 12.03 -19.46 17.35
C ILE A 195 12.89 -18.64 16.39
N VAL A 196 13.73 -17.73 16.87
CA VAL A 196 14.51 -16.81 16.03
C VAL A 196 15.34 -17.55 14.98
N ASP A 197 16.02 -18.63 15.37
CA ASP A 197 16.91 -19.40 14.49
C ASP A 197 16.15 -20.04 13.31
N ASP A 198 14.87 -20.32 13.47
CA ASP A 198 14.01 -20.86 12.41
C ASP A 198 13.77 -19.88 11.27
N TYR A 199 14.11 -18.59 11.44
CA TYR A 199 13.85 -17.51 10.50
C TYR A 199 15.13 -16.82 9.98
N GLU A 200 16.28 -17.47 10.14
CA GLU A 200 17.55 -17.05 9.56
C GLU A 200 17.68 -17.55 8.12
N PHE A 201 16.90 -16.95 7.22
CA PHE A 201 16.87 -17.28 5.80
C PHE A 201 18.00 -16.63 5.01
N ASP A 202 18.24 -17.13 3.79
CA ASP A 202 19.13 -16.48 2.84
C ASP A 202 18.60 -15.12 2.41
N ASN A 203 19.51 -14.15 2.26
CA ASN A 203 19.16 -12.79 1.82
C ASN A 203 19.13 -12.74 0.29
N ILE A 204 17.95 -12.88 -0.30
CA ILE A 204 17.77 -12.98 -1.75
C ILE A 204 17.33 -11.63 -2.33
N ILE A 205 18.21 -10.98 -3.08
CA ILE A 205 17.92 -9.71 -3.74
C ILE A 205 16.93 -9.92 -4.88
N GLY A 206 15.87 -9.08 -4.91
CA GLY A 206 14.83 -9.15 -5.93
C GLY A 206 13.77 -10.22 -5.66
N GLY A 207 13.80 -10.89 -4.50
CA GLY A 207 12.79 -11.86 -4.07
C GLY A 207 12.68 -13.11 -4.95
N LEU A 208 13.59 -13.30 -5.89
CA LEU A 208 13.63 -14.49 -6.74
C LEU A 208 14.38 -15.60 -5.99
N LYS A 209 13.64 -16.58 -5.45
CA LYS A 209 14.26 -17.80 -4.98
C LYS A 209 15.06 -18.41 -6.14
N ARG A 210 16.37 -18.67 -5.95
CA ARG A 210 17.10 -19.55 -6.85
C ARG A 210 16.41 -20.91 -6.81
N VAL A 211 15.70 -21.27 -7.87
CA VAL A 211 15.26 -22.65 -8.07
C VAL A 211 16.52 -23.47 -8.21
N ILE A 212 16.99 -24.07 -7.12
CA ILE A 212 18.04 -25.09 -7.19
C ILE A 212 17.38 -26.24 -7.90
N PRO A 213 17.79 -26.62 -9.12
CA PRO A 213 17.19 -27.75 -9.81
C PRO A 213 17.50 -29.00 -8.97
N THR A 214 16.49 -29.51 -8.31
CA THR A 214 16.59 -30.84 -7.65
C THR A 214 16.96 -31.84 -8.72
N LYS A 215 17.98 -32.68 -8.46
CA LYS A 215 18.52 -33.69 -9.37
C LYS A 215 17.50 -34.69 -9.96
N LYS A 216 16.21 -34.54 -9.64
CA LYS A 216 15.11 -35.40 -10.09
C LYS A 216 14.43 -35.00 -11.40
N THR A 217 14.80 -33.89 -12.03
CA THR A 217 14.14 -33.43 -13.26
C THR A 217 14.93 -33.76 -14.54
N PHE A 218 15.96 -34.59 -14.49
CA PHE A 218 16.63 -35.09 -15.67
C PHE A 218 16.21 -36.54 -16.00
N GLU A 219 14.92 -36.83 -16.04
CA GLU A 219 14.44 -37.89 -16.88
C GLU A 219 14.39 -37.36 -18.32
N ARG A 220 15.38 -37.79 -19.12
CA ARG A 220 15.43 -37.53 -20.56
C ARG A 220 14.10 -37.95 -21.17
N ALA A 221 13.28 -36.98 -21.59
CA ALA A 221 12.15 -37.25 -22.47
C ALA A 221 12.69 -38.00 -23.68
N LYS A 222 12.22 -39.25 -23.88
CA LYS A 222 12.55 -40.05 -25.06
C LYS A 222 12.15 -39.23 -26.30
N PRO A 223 13.00 -39.16 -27.36
CA PRO A 223 12.64 -38.40 -28.55
C PRO A 223 11.40 -39.02 -29.19
N ILE A 224 10.34 -38.24 -29.31
CA ILE A 224 9.15 -38.61 -30.08
C ILE A 224 9.54 -38.55 -31.54
N ILE A 225 9.77 -39.71 -32.19
CA ILE A 225 9.95 -39.79 -33.63
C ILE A 225 8.60 -39.47 -34.26
N ARG A 226 8.41 -38.22 -34.71
CA ARG A 226 7.28 -37.85 -35.56
C ARG A 226 7.54 -38.41 -36.95
N LYS A 227 6.76 -39.45 -37.35
CA LYS A 227 6.68 -39.89 -38.74
C LYS A 227 6.17 -38.70 -39.56
N SER A 228 7.00 -38.20 -40.48
CA SER A 228 6.64 -37.16 -41.43
C SER A 228 5.66 -37.73 -42.44
N ASN A 229 4.40 -37.34 -42.40
CA ASN A 229 3.48 -37.54 -43.49
C ASN A 229 3.83 -36.53 -44.59
N ILE A 230 4.36 -37.05 -45.68
CA ILE A 230 4.57 -36.28 -46.93
C ILE A 230 3.21 -35.96 -47.51
N VAL A 231 2.77 -34.72 -47.38
CA VAL A 231 1.60 -34.18 -48.08
C VAL A 231 2.10 -33.58 -49.39
N LYS A 232 1.58 -34.13 -50.49
CA LYS A 232 1.85 -33.69 -51.91
C LYS A 232 1.47 -32.21 -52.05
N LYS A 233 2.39 -31.46 -52.69
CA LYS A 233 2.14 -30.09 -53.17
C LYS A 233 1.03 -30.11 -54.24
N GLU A 234 -0.09 -29.50 -53.98
CA GLU A 234 -1.01 -29.01 -54.98
C GLU A 234 -0.70 -27.55 -55.31
N THR A 235 -0.49 -27.33 -56.57
CA THR A 235 -0.24 -26.04 -57.24
C THR A 235 -1.52 -25.20 -57.24
N TYR A 236 -1.49 -24.07 -56.58
CA TYR A 236 -2.60 -23.11 -56.63
C TYR A 236 -2.29 -21.95 -57.57
N ASN A 237 -3.14 -21.82 -58.62
CA ASN A 237 -3.08 -20.79 -59.62
C ASN A 237 -3.40 -19.41 -59.09
N LYS A 238 -2.58 -18.42 -59.47
CA LYS A 238 -2.80 -17.00 -59.27
C LYS A 238 -4.03 -16.52 -60.08
N THR A 239 -5.06 -16.08 -59.37
CA THR A 239 -6.10 -15.22 -59.99
C THR A 239 -5.95 -13.82 -59.45
N LYS A 240 -5.65 -12.86 -60.35
CA LYS A 240 -5.62 -11.42 -60.09
C LYS A 240 -7.04 -10.93 -59.84
N VAL A 241 -7.30 -10.27 -58.75
CA VAL A 241 -8.51 -9.46 -58.55
C VAL A 241 -8.10 -7.99 -58.52
N LYS A 242 -8.69 -7.24 -59.43
CA LYS A 242 -8.58 -5.77 -59.57
C LYS A 242 -9.27 -5.08 -58.39
N ILE A 243 -8.60 -4.07 -57.88
CA ILE A 243 -9.18 -3.12 -56.92
C ILE A 243 -9.79 -1.99 -57.76
N GLU A 244 -11.10 -1.81 -57.69
CA GLU A 244 -11.78 -0.58 -58.13
C GLU A 244 -12.05 0.30 -56.92
N THR A 245 -11.50 1.51 -57.00
CA THR A 245 -11.77 2.63 -56.09
C THR A 245 -13.03 3.36 -56.55
N ASN A 246 -14.02 3.49 -55.71
CA ASN A 246 -15.07 4.49 -55.91
C ASN A 246 -15.14 5.43 -54.70
N LYS A 247 -14.84 6.71 -55.01
CA LYS A 247 -15.21 7.90 -54.24
C LYS A 247 -16.70 8.16 -54.45
N THR A 248 -17.42 8.47 -53.39
CA THR A 248 -18.51 9.45 -53.45
C THR A 248 -18.76 10.04 -52.08
N SER A 249 -18.64 11.34 -52.01
CA SER A 249 -19.05 12.26 -51.00
C SER A 249 -20.57 12.46 -51.01
N GLU A 250 -21.19 12.67 -49.86
CA GLU A 250 -22.21 13.71 -49.60
C GLU A 250 -22.93 13.49 -48.27
N SER A 251 -22.76 14.45 -47.42
CA SER A 251 -23.66 15.27 -46.58
C SER A 251 -25.07 14.74 -46.29
N LEU A 252 -25.50 14.79 -45.03
CA LEU A 252 -26.70 15.49 -44.55
C LEU A 252 -26.93 15.36 -43.02
N LYS A 253 -26.83 16.48 -42.40
CA LYS A 253 -27.60 17.11 -41.31
C LYS A 253 -28.59 16.29 -40.46
N GLN A 254 -28.42 16.49 -39.14
CA GLN A 254 -29.42 16.76 -38.09
C GLN A 254 -30.42 15.63 -37.72
N LYS A 255 -30.36 15.26 -36.43
CA LYS A 255 -31.44 15.53 -35.47
C LYS A 255 -31.06 15.19 -34.04
N THR A 256 -31.15 16.20 -33.19
CA THR A 256 -31.17 16.18 -31.72
C THR A 256 -32.32 15.31 -31.21
N LYS A 257 -32.05 14.46 -30.21
CA LYS A 257 -33.03 14.08 -29.21
C LYS A 257 -32.34 13.93 -27.85
N LYS A 258 -32.69 14.83 -26.94
CA LYS A 258 -32.54 14.73 -25.50
C LYS A 258 -33.15 13.41 -25.00
N ASN A 259 -32.42 12.70 -24.20
CA ASN A 259 -33.00 11.79 -23.21
C ASN A 259 -32.23 11.94 -21.92
N GLU A 260 -32.83 12.69 -21.03
CA GLU A 260 -32.49 12.74 -19.62
C GLU A 260 -32.81 11.36 -19.02
N LYS A 261 -31.85 10.78 -18.30
CA LYS A 261 -32.09 9.66 -17.38
C LYS A 261 -31.74 10.09 -15.96
N PRO A 262 -32.53 9.64 -14.96
CA PRO A 262 -32.51 10.21 -13.63
C PRO A 262 -31.33 9.73 -12.80
N LEU A 263 -30.96 10.59 -11.83
CA LEU A 263 -29.99 10.34 -10.77
C LEU A 263 -30.33 9.03 -10.03
N SER A 264 -29.43 8.09 -10.03
CA SER A 264 -29.42 7.01 -9.05
C SER A 264 -28.76 7.50 -7.75
N ILE A 265 -29.60 7.66 -6.76
CA ILE A 265 -29.27 7.88 -5.36
C ILE A 265 -28.38 6.72 -4.90
N TRP A 266 -27.13 7.00 -4.57
CA TRP A 266 -26.26 6.05 -3.90
C TRP A 266 -26.74 5.89 -2.45
N MET A 267 -27.34 4.73 -2.18
CA MET A 267 -27.60 4.27 -0.80
C MET A 267 -26.25 4.01 -0.12
N VAL A 268 -25.91 4.90 0.81
CA VAL A 268 -24.89 4.65 1.83
C VAL A 268 -25.47 3.64 2.81
N PRO A 269 -24.82 2.50 3.10
CA PRO A 269 -25.33 1.60 4.14
C PRO A 269 -25.15 2.25 5.52
N LEU A 270 -26.27 2.53 6.15
CA LEU A 270 -26.44 2.86 7.57
C LEU A 270 -26.08 1.62 8.43
N PHE A 271 -24.83 1.41 8.75
CA PHE A 271 -24.39 0.34 9.66
C PHE A 271 -23.42 0.82 10.74
N PHE A 272 -23.63 2.03 11.28
CA PHE A 272 -22.81 2.52 12.39
C PHE A 272 -23.56 3.33 13.46
N ILE A 273 -24.84 3.08 13.70
CA ILE A 273 -25.59 3.79 14.74
C ILE A 273 -26.41 2.81 15.61
N VAL A 274 -25.87 1.72 16.08
CA VAL A 274 -26.53 0.87 17.11
C VAL A 274 -25.60 0.44 18.25
N PHE A 275 -24.37 0.92 18.34
CA PHE A 275 -23.47 0.47 19.41
C PHE A 275 -23.17 1.50 20.51
N PHE A 276 -23.88 2.63 20.57
CA PHE A 276 -23.66 3.64 21.63
C PHE A 276 -24.86 3.89 22.56
N ALA A 277 -25.90 3.05 22.53
CA ALA A 277 -27.10 3.25 23.34
C ALA A 277 -27.26 2.24 24.51
N LEU A 278 -26.29 1.39 24.79
CA LEU A 278 -26.41 0.34 25.84
C LEU A 278 -25.43 0.44 27.01
N ILE A 279 -24.74 1.58 27.19
CA ILE A 279 -23.84 1.79 28.34
C ILE A 279 -24.31 2.97 29.23
N LYS A 280 -25.58 3.23 29.33
CA LYS A 280 -26.10 4.30 30.21
C LYS A 280 -27.17 3.89 31.21
N THR A 281 -27.36 2.61 31.48
CA THR A 281 -28.37 2.14 32.44
C THR A 281 -27.85 1.15 33.52
N CYS A 282 -26.56 1.17 33.86
CA CYS A 282 -26.06 0.42 35.02
C CYS A 282 -25.09 1.25 35.87
N ALA A 283 -25.54 2.41 36.31
CA ALA A 283 -24.86 3.17 37.36
C ALA A 283 -25.87 4.02 38.15
N MET A 284 -26.88 3.36 38.74
CA MET A 284 -27.68 3.84 39.87
C MET A 284 -28.46 2.64 40.42
N ASN A 285 -27.81 1.93 41.32
CA ASN A 285 -28.34 1.33 42.55
C ASN A 285 -27.16 0.78 43.36
#